data_6cfec11adaae8ab1b603bdf9ecb2d896
#
_entry.id   6cfec11adaae8ab1b603bdf9ecb2d896
#
_cell.length_a   1.000
_cell.length_b   1.000
_cell.length_c   1.000
_cell.angle_alpha   90.00
_cell.angle_beta   90.00
_cell.angle_gamma   90.00
#
_symmetry.space_group_name_H-M   'P 1'
#
loop_
_entity.id
_entity.type
_entity.pdbx_description
1 polymer ?
#
loop_
_entity_poly.entity_id
_entity_poly.type
_entity_poly.pdbx_seq_one_letter_code
_entity_poly.pdbx_strand_id
1 'polypeptide(L)'
;MNDLPLSDLDVFTAIARERSFRAAARKRGVSASSLSDSLRRLEERLGVRLLNRTTRSVTPTAAGERLLAQLAPALSEVAAALGALDNFRDRPAGTLRLNVPTIAARLFLPDIACRFLKLYPEIELEIVAEDTFIDVLAAGFDAGIRYDERIERDMIAVPIGPRRQRYVTAASPAYLQERGVPQHPRDLLEHSCIRHRFLSGAALTWEFERGGETLAISPSGALTSNSIEVELAAAIAGLGIIGSFQELLEPGLGSGQLVAILDDWVSEFSGPYLYYAGRRHMPAPLRAFVDFLKLERQRAPSYALG
;
A
#
# COMPACT_ATOMS: atom_id res chain seq x y z
N MET A 1 -28.05 -26.23 13.82
CA MET A 1 -27.28 -25.13 13.21
C MET A 1 -27.77 -23.85 13.86
N ASN A 2 -26.93 -23.12 14.60
CA ASN A 2 -27.32 -21.83 15.16
C ASN A 2 -27.65 -20.89 14.01
N ASP A 3 -28.88 -20.41 13.98
CA ASP A 3 -29.38 -19.44 13.00
C ASP A 3 -28.76 -18.05 13.33
N LEU A 4 -27.48 -17.90 12.99
CA LEU A 4 -26.74 -16.64 13.16
C LEU A 4 -27.07 -15.72 11.98
N PRO A 5 -27.67 -14.54 12.21
CA PRO A 5 -27.97 -13.61 11.14
C PRO A 5 -26.66 -13.13 10.47
N LEU A 6 -26.54 -13.28 9.18
CA LEU A 6 -25.40 -12.74 8.39
C LEU A 6 -25.20 -11.23 8.64
N SER A 7 -26.28 -10.51 8.94
CA SER A 7 -26.25 -9.09 9.28
C SER A 7 -25.43 -8.79 10.55
N ASP A 8 -25.50 -9.66 11.58
CA ASP A 8 -24.74 -9.43 12.82
C ASP A 8 -23.24 -9.74 12.63
N LEU A 9 -22.90 -10.72 11.76
CA LEU A 9 -21.53 -11.02 11.36
C LEU A 9 -20.93 -9.87 10.54
N ASP A 10 -21.70 -9.28 9.64
CA ASP A 10 -21.29 -8.13 8.84
C ASP A 10 -21.10 -6.87 9.70
N VAL A 11 -21.96 -6.66 10.70
CA VAL A 11 -21.80 -5.59 11.71
C VAL A 11 -20.50 -5.77 12.50
N PHE A 12 -20.19 -6.98 12.98
CA PHE A 12 -18.92 -7.25 13.66
C PHE A 12 -17.72 -6.91 12.78
N THR A 13 -17.73 -7.37 11.52
CA THR A 13 -16.67 -7.09 10.56
C THR A 13 -16.49 -5.59 10.33
N ALA A 14 -17.57 -4.84 10.16
CA ALA A 14 -17.54 -3.38 9.98
C ALA A 14 -16.94 -2.66 11.18
N ILE A 15 -17.36 -3.02 12.43
CA ILE A 15 -16.82 -2.38 13.64
C ILE A 15 -15.33 -2.70 13.82
N ALA A 16 -14.94 -3.95 13.57
CA ALA A 16 -13.55 -4.38 13.71
C ALA A 16 -12.61 -3.64 12.72
N ARG A 17 -13.06 -3.44 11.47
CA ARG A 17 -12.34 -2.69 10.43
C ARG A 17 -12.17 -1.22 10.78
N GLU A 18 -13.27 -0.57 11.16
CA GLU A 18 -13.27 0.87 11.49
C GLU A 18 -12.65 1.17 12.86
N ARG A 19 -12.40 0.14 13.70
CA ARG A 19 -11.93 0.27 15.09
C ARG A 19 -12.73 1.30 15.91
N SER A 20 -13.99 1.57 15.47
CA SER A 20 -14.86 2.61 16.02
C SER A 20 -16.32 2.33 15.70
N PHE A 21 -17.15 2.23 16.72
CA PHE A 21 -18.61 2.12 16.55
C PHE A 21 -19.21 3.33 15.82
N ARG A 22 -18.73 4.54 16.12
CA ARG A 22 -19.22 5.76 15.47
C ARG A 22 -18.85 5.82 13.98
N ALA A 23 -17.62 5.44 13.62
CA ALA A 23 -17.19 5.42 12.24
C ALA A 23 -17.97 4.35 11.45
N ALA A 24 -18.09 3.14 11.98
CA ALA A 24 -18.87 2.06 11.37
C ALA A 24 -20.36 2.44 11.21
N ALA A 25 -20.96 3.07 12.22
CA ALA A 25 -22.35 3.53 12.19
C ALA A 25 -22.58 4.58 11.10
N ARG A 26 -21.72 5.57 11.01
CA ARG A 26 -21.77 6.63 9.97
C ARG A 26 -21.69 6.04 8.57
N LYS A 27 -20.74 5.12 8.35
CA LYS A 27 -20.52 4.46 7.05
C LYS A 27 -21.72 3.61 6.61
N ARG A 28 -22.45 3.04 7.58
CA ARG A 28 -23.62 2.17 7.33
C ARG A 28 -24.96 2.90 7.38
N GLY A 29 -24.97 4.18 7.70
CA GLY A 29 -26.21 4.95 7.81
C GLY A 29 -27.11 4.51 8.98
N VAL A 30 -26.55 3.95 10.05
CA VAL A 30 -27.28 3.46 11.23
C VAL A 30 -26.77 4.08 12.52
N SER A 31 -27.46 3.88 13.65
CA SER A 31 -27.01 4.38 14.95
C SER A 31 -25.90 3.50 15.55
N ALA A 32 -24.99 4.10 16.32
CA ALA A 32 -23.96 3.36 17.04
C ALA A 32 -24.55 2.41 18.10
N SER A 33 -25.71 2.74 18.68
CA SER A 33 -26.44 1.84 19.59
C SER A 33 -26.93 0.59 18.89
N SER A 34 -27.51 0.72 17.69
CA SER A 34 -27.95 -0.43 16.88
C SER A 34 -26.78 -1.40 16.60
N LEU A 35 -25.60 -0.88 16.22
CA LEU A 35 -24.42 -1.73 16.00
C LEU A 35 -23.94 -2.39 17.31
N SER A 36 -24.00 -1.67 18.43
CA SER A 36 -23.63 -2.22 19.74
C SER A 36 -24.58 -3.37 20.17
N ASP A 37 -25.87 -3.24 19.91
CA ASP A 37 -26.86 -4.26 20.23
C ASP A 37 -26.70 -5.49 19.33
N SER A 38 -26.45 -5.31 18.03
CA SER A 38 -26.16 -6.41 17.10
C SER A 38 -24.91 -7.17 17.51
N LEU A 39 -23.84 -6.47 17.86
CA LEU A 39 -22.62 -7.11 18.32
C LEU A 39 -22.82 -7.85 19.64
N ARG A 40 -23.55 -7.27 20.58
CA ARG A 40 -23.86 -7.94 21.85
C ARG A 40 -24.63 -9.23 21.63
N ARG A 41 -25.68 -9.23 20.80
CA ARG A 41 -26.43 -10.44 20.45
C ARG A 41 -25.52 -11.50 19.81
N LEU A 42 -24.60 -11.11 18.95
CA LEU A 42 -23.64 -12.02 18.33
C LEU A 42 -22.72 -12.66 19.38
N GLU A 43 -22.10 -11.84 20.27
CA GLU A 43 -21.22 -12.30 21.34
C GLU A 43 -21.96 -13.23 22.33
N GLU A 44 -23.20 -12.90 22.71
CA GLU A 44 -24.06 -13.73 23.57
C GLU A 44 -24.36 -15.10 22.93
N ARG A 45 -24.69 -15.13 21.64
CA ARG A 45 -24.96 -16.39 20.91
C ARG A 45 -23.73 -17.27 20.74
N LEU A 46 -22.57 -16.65 20.54
CA LEU A 46 -21.29 -17.35 20.38
C LEU A 46 -20.67 -17.74 21.73
N GLY A 47 -21.14 -17.14 22.85
CA GLY A 47 -20.59 -17.36 24.17
C GLY A 47 -19.19 -16.79 24.39
N VAL A 48 -18.72 -15.95 23.48
CA VAL A 48 -17.37 -15.36 23.53
C VAL A 48 -17.39 -13.88 23.15
N ARG A 49 -16.52 -13.10 23.76
CA ARG A 49 -16.28 -11.72 23.33
C ARG A 49 -15.42 -11.68 22.08
N LEU A 50 -15.85 -10.89 21.10
CA LEU A 50 -15.15 -10.69 19.84
C LEU A 50 -14.36 -9.37 19.81
N LEU A 51 -14.82 -8.36 20.56
CA LEU A 51 -14.16 -7.05 20.61
C LEU A 51 -13.86 -6.64 22.05
N ASN A 52 -12.64 -6.14 22.27
CA ASN A 52 -12.26 -5.37 23.45
C ASN A 52 -12.73 -3.94 23.25
N ARG A 53 -13.48 -3.41 24.22
CA ARG A 53 -14.02 -2.05 24.18
C ARG A 53 -13.43 -1.26 25.33
N THR A 54 -12.77 -0.16 25.02
CA THR A 54 -12.39 0.87 25.98
C THR A 54 -13.04 2.20 25.56
N THR A 55 -13.00 3.19 26.40
CA THR A 55 -13.49 4.54 26.06
C THR A 55 -12.70 5.19 24.91
N ARG A 56 -11.51 4.65 24.57
CA ARG A 56 -10.59 5.22 23.58
C ARG A 56 -10.35 4.34 22.38
N SER A 57 -10.62 3.03 22.46
CA SER A 57 -10.28 2.09 21.39
C SER A 57 -11.23 0.91 21.33
N VAL A 58 -11.38 0.38 20.11
CA VAL A 58 -12.06 -0.90 19.84
C VAL A 58 -11.07 -1.78 19.08
N THR A 59 -10.75 -2.93 19.65
CA THR A 59 -9.79 -3.89 19.07
C THR A 59 -10.37 -5.30 19.13
N PRO A 60 -10.14 -6.15 18.13
CA PRO A 60 -10.53 -7.55 18.20
C PRO A 60 -9.86 -8.29 19.37
N THR A 61 -10.57 -9.26 19.94
CA THR A 61 -9.98 -10.28 20.83
C THR A 61 -9.31 -11.37 19.98
N ALA A 62 -8.55 -12.28 20.58
CA ALA A 62 -7.99 -13.44 19.87
C ALA A 62 -9.10 -14.27 19.16
N ALA A 63 -10.28 -14.42 19.78
CA ALA A 63 -11.43 -15.05 19.13
C ALA A 63 -11.99 -14.20 17.98
N GLY A 64 -12.03 -12.88 18.17
CA GLY A 64 -12.43 -11.93 17.13
C GLY A 64 -11.49 -11.94 15.93
N GLU A 65 -10.19 -11.97 16.13
CA GLU A 65 -9.18 -12.05 15.04
C GLU A 65 -9.35 -13.37 14.25
N ARG A 66 -9.50 -14.50 14.94
CA ARG A 66 -9.73 -15.79 14.28
C ARG A 66 -11.02 -15.81 13.47
N LEU A 67 -12.10 -15.25 14.00
CA LEU A 67 -13.36 -15.16 13.28
C LEU A 67 -13.24 -14.22 12.09
N LEU A 68 -12.57 -13.07 12.23
CA LEU A 68 -12.37 -12.09 11.17
C LEU A 68 -11.58 -12.68 9.98
N ALA A 69 -10.49 -13.42 10.28
CA ALA A 69 -9.68 -14.08 9.28
C ALA A 69 -10.45 -15.06 8.38
N GLN A 70 -11.49 -15.70 8.93
CA GLN A 70 -12.35 -16.62 8.16
C GLN A 70 -13.56 -15.91 7.54
N LEU A 71 -14.13 -14.95 8.26
CA LEU A 71 -15.38 -14.30 7.86
C LEU A 71 -15.17 -13.26 6.76
N ALA A 72 -14.06 -12.51 6.79
CA ALA A 72 -13.79 -11.49 5.78
C ALA A 72 -13.69 -12.06 4.36
N PRO A 73 -12.96 -13.18 4.11
CA PRO A 73 -12.97 -13.85 2.81
C PRO A 73 -14.35 -14.35 2.40
N ALA A 74 -15.10 -14.98 3.33
CA ALA A 74 -16.43 -15.52 3.03
C ALA A 74 -17.45 -14.44 2.65
N LEU A 75 -17.47 -13.31 3.39
CA LEU A 75 -18.33 -12.17 3.06
C LEU A 75 -17.93 -11.53 1.72
N SER A 76 -16.64 -11.49 1.41
CA SER A 76 -16.15 -11.03 0.11
C SER A 76 -16.60 -11.96 -1.03
N GLU A 77 -16.65 -13.27 -0.80
CA GLU A 77 -17.20 -14.22 -1.79
C GLU A 77 -18.71 -14.05 -2.01
N VAL A 78 -19.47 -13.83 -0.95
CA VAL A 78 -20.90 -13.50 -1.07
C VAL A 78 -21.09 -12.20 -1.83
N ALA A 79 -20.33 -11.15 -1.50
CA ALA A 79 -20.39 -9.88 -2.23
C ALA A 79 -19.99 -10.05 -3.71
N ALA A 80 -18.96 -10.85 -3.99
CA ALA A 80 -18.54 -11.17 -5.36
C ALA A 80 -19.60 -11.96 -6.13
N ALA A 81 -20.28 -12.92 -5.49
CA ALA A 81 -21.38 -13.67 -6.11
C ALA A 81 -22.58 -12.77 -6.43
N LEU A 82 -22.92 -11.85 -5.53
CA LEU A 82 -23.96 -10.84 -5.78
C LEU A 82 -23.53 -9.85 -6.88
N GLY A 83 -22.30 -9.38 -6.85
CA GLY A 83 -21.71 -8.50 -7.88
C GLY A 83 -21.56 -9.18 -9.24
N ALA A 84 -21.50 -10.53 -9.30
CA ALA A 84 -21.56 -11.25 -10.56
C ALA A 84 -22.93 -11.09 -11.28
N LEU A 85 -23.99 -10.81 -10.54
CA LEU A 85 -25.28 -10.44 -11.10
C LEU A 85 -25.26 -9.03 -11.69
N ASP A 86 -24.40 -8.13 -11.21
CA ASP A 86 -24.19 -6.80 -11.76
C ASP A 86 -23.42 -6.83 -13.10
N ASN A 87 -22.82 -7.98 -13.49
CA ASN A 87 -22.29 -8.19 -14.85
C ASN A 87 -23.40 -8.19 -15.93
N PHE A 88 -24.67 -8.29 -15.53
CA PHE A 88 -25.85 -8.06 -16.39
C PHE A 88 -26.24 -6.59 -16.47
N ARG A 89 -25.61 -5.71 -15.69
CA ARG A 89 -25.69 -4.26 -15.81
C ARG A 89 -24.53 -3.77 -16.67
N ASP A 90 -24.81 -2.89 -17.61
CA ASP A 90 -23.82 -2.34 -18.56
C ASP A 90 -22.71 -1.50 -17.90
N ARG A 91 -22.76 -1.31 -16.57
CA ARG A 91 -21.80 -0.47 -15.83
C ARG A 91 -21.37 -1.12 -14.52
N PRO A 92 -20.04 -1.33 -14.32
CA PRO A 92 -19.51 -1.79 -13.05
C PRO A 92 -19.77 -0.75 -11.94
N ALA A 93 -20.27 -1.21 -10.78
CA ALA A 93 -20.58 -0.38 -9.63
C ALA A 93 -20.15 -1.07 -8.32
N GLY A 94 -20.01 -0.30 -7.24
CA GLY A 94 -19.63 -0.79 -5.92
C GLY A 94 -18.28 -0.29 -5.45
N THR A 95 -17.75 -0.83 -4.34
CA THR A 95 -16.50 -0.37 -3.73
C THR A 95 -15.34 -1.27 -4.14
N LEU A 96 -14.22 -0.66 -4.53
CA LEU A 96 -12.91 -1.30 -4.72
C LEU A 96 -11.96 -0.83 -3.62
N ARG A 97 -11.45 -1.77 -2.81
CA ARG A 97 -10.55 -1.47 -1.69
C ARG A 97 -9.15 -1.96 -1.99
N LEU A 98 -8.20 -1.04 -2.01
CA LEU A 98 -6.79 -1.31 -2.30
C LEU A 98 -5.90 -1.02 -1.09
N ASN A 99 -5.00 -1.95 -0.75
CA ASN A 99 -3.88 -1.72 0.14
C ASN A 99 -2.61 -1.50 -0.67
N VAL A 100 -1.94 -0.38 -0.46
CA VAL A 100 -0.84 0.05 -1.33
C VAL A 100 0.36 0.56 -0.52
N PRO A 101 1.61 0.41 -1.01
CA PRO A 101 2.75 1.07 -0.40
C PRO A 101 2.60 2.59 -0.51
N THR A 102 3.09 3.30 0.50
CA THR A 102 3.09 4.77 0.52
C THR A 102 3.73 5.37 -0.72
N ILE A 103 4.79 4.73 -1.23
CA ILE A 103 5.49 5.14 -2.45
C ILE A 103 4.59 5.04 -3.70
N ALA A 104 3.82 3.97 -3.85
CA ALA A 104 2.91 3.80 -4.96
C ALA A 104 1.78 4.84 -4.95
N ALA A 105 1.24 5.13 -3.74
CA ALA A 105 0.23 6.14 -3.53
C ALA A 105 0.70 7.56 -3.90
N ARG A 106 2.01 7.80 -3.93
CA ARG A 106 2.60 9.09 -4.30
C ARG A 106 2.95 9.19 -5.77
N LEU A 107 3.61 8.16 -6.31
CA LEU A 107 4.27 8.26 -7.61
C LEU A 107 3.32 8.09 -8.79
N PHE A 108 2.51 7.05 -8.80
CA PHE A 108 1.76 6.70 -10.02
C PHE A 108 0.28 6.42 -9.80
N LEU A 109 -0.13 6.05 -8.59
CA LEU A 109 -1.51 5.70 -8.32
C LEU A 109 -2.50 6.87 -8.45
N PRO A 110 -2.14 8.14 -8.13
CA PRO A 110 -3.05 9.27 -8.31
C PRO A 110 -3.53 9.43 -9.76
N ASP A 111 -2.65 9.33 -10.74
CA ASP A 111 -3.01 9.43 -12.15
C ASP A 111 -3.87 8.25 -12.60
N ILE A 112 -3.49 7.03 -12.21
CA ILE A 112 -4.25 5.81 -12.48
C ILE A 112 -5.65 5.90 -11.89
N ALA A 113 -5.78 6.29 -10.61
CA ALA A 113 -7.05 6.41 -9.91
C ALA A 113 -7.97 7.45 -10.57
N CYS A 114 -7.41 8.62 -10.93
CA CYS A 114 -8.18 9.67 -11.61
C CYS A 114 -8.71 9.21 -12.97
N ARG A 115 -7.92 8.52 -13.77
CA ARG A 115 -8.33 8.01 -15.09
C ARG A 115 -9.35 6.89 -14.93
N PHE A 116 -9.14 5.98 -13.99
CA PHE A 116 -10.05 4.90 -13.70
C PHE A 116 -11.44 5.40 -13.28
N LEU A 117 -11.52 6.30 -12.30
CA LEU A 117 -12.78 6.82 -11.80
C LEU A 117 -13.54 7.70 -12.82
N LYS A 118 -12.84 8.37 -13.74
CA LYS A 118 -13.48 9.05 -14.88
C LYS A 118 -14.18 8.05 -15.81
N LEU A 119 -13.62 6.86 -16.00
CA LEU A 119 -14.19 5.83 -16.85
C LEU A 119 -15.32 5.04 -16.16
N TYR A 120 -15.19 4.86 -14.84
CA TYR A 120 -16.14 4.08 -14.02
C TYR A 120 -16.68 4.92 -12.84
N PRO A 121 -17.56 5.89 -13.10
CA PRO A 121 -18.02 6.85 -12.09
C PRO A 121 -18.93 6.24 -11.01
N GLU A 122 -19.44 5.02 -11.19
CA GLU A 122 -20.26 4.31 -10.21
C GLU A 122 -19.42 3.44 -9.24
N ILE A 123 -18.08 3.44 -9.41
CA ILE A 123 -17.16 2.74 -8.51
C ILE A 123 -16.66 3.71 -7.45
N GLU A 124 -16.78 3.30 -6.19
CA GLU A 124 -16.11 3.93 -5.05
C GLU A 124 -14.73 3.29 -4.86
N LEU A 125 -13.65 4.06 -4.97
CA LEU A 125 -12.28 3.58 -4.78
C LEU A 125 -11.76 3.99 -3.40
N GLU A 126 -11.50 3.01 -2.55
CA GLU A 126 -10.88 3.20 -1.24
C GLU A 126 -9.41 2.75 -1.29
N ILE A 127 -8.49 3.67 -1.06
CA ILE A 127 -7.04 3.42 -1.05
C ILE A 127 -6.52 3.61 0.37
N VAL A 128 -5.88 2.57 0.91
CA VAL A 128 -5.16 2.64 2.18
C VAL A 128 -3.67 2.51 1.92
N ALA A 129 -2.94 3.60 2.16
CA ALA A 129 -1.50 3.65 1.97
C ALA A 129 -0.77 3.29 3.27
N GLU A 130 -0.09 2.16 3.28
CA GLU A 130 0.73 1.71 4.40
C GLU A 130 1.82 0.75 3.94
N ASP A 131 2.98 0.82 4.59
CA ASP A 131 4.15 0.01 4.23
C ASP A 131 4.28 -1.28 5.08
N THR A 132 3.30 -1.53 5.95
CA THR A 132 3.24 -2.77 6.73
C THR A 132 2.75 -3.91 5.86
N PHE A 133 3.48 -5.03 5.90
CA PHE A 133 3.02 -6.24 5.23
C PHE A 133 1.80 -6.80 5.97
N ILE A 134 0.67 -6.84 5.30
CA ILE A 134 -0.58 -7.40 5.82
C ILE A 134 -1.13 -8.45 4.86
N ASP A 135 -1.83 -9.43 5.39
CA ASP A 135 -2.72 -10.27 4.60
C ASP A 135 -3.89 -9.40 4.12
N VAL A 136 -3.83 -8.99 2.84
CA VAL A 136 -4.84 -8.08 2.25
C VAL A 136 -6.24 -8.65 2.28
N LEU A 137 -6.37 -9.98 2.15
CA LEU A 137 -7.67 -10.63 2.13
C LEU A 137 -8.27 -10.72 3.53
N ALA A 138 -7.47 -11.15 4.52
CA ALA A 138 -7.91 -11.19 5.92
C ALA A 138 -8.23 -9.78 6.45
N ALA A 139 -7.52 -8.74 5.97
CA ALA A 139 -7.80 -7.35 6.28
C ALA A 139 -9.00 -6.77 5.51
N GLY A 140 -9.59 -7.53 4.57
CA GLY A 140 -10.79 -7.15 3.82
C GLY A 140 -10.54 -6.16 2.70
N PHE A 141 -9.37 -6.19 2.08
CA PHE A 141 -9.09 -5.54 0.81
C PHE A 141 -9.40 -6.48 -0.35
N ASP A 142 -9.71 -5.91 -1.51
CA ASP A 142 -9.95 -6.67 -2.75
C ASP A 142 -8.65 -7.01 -3.45
N ALA A 143 -7.67 -6.10 -3.37
CA ALA A 143 -6.34 -6.27 -3.93
C ALA A 143 -5.30 -5.45 -3.17
N GLY A 144 -4.02 -5.78 -3.36
CA GLY A 144 -2.90 -5.00 -2.89
C GLY A 144 -1.94 -4.63 -4.00
N ILE A 145 -1.08 -3.63 -3.74
CA ILE A 145 0.06 -3.32 -4.60
C ILE A 145 1.33 -3.67 -3.85
N ARG A 146 2.23 -4.43 -4.47
CA ARG A 146 3.53 -4.78 -3.90
C ARG A 146 4.57 -4.93 -5.00
N TYR A 147 5.81 -4.92 -4.61
CA TYR A 147 6.93 -5.32 -5.45
C TYR A 147 7.06 -6.84 -5.48
N ASP A 148 7.67 -7.37 -6.54
CA ASP A 148 7.65 -8.79 -6.95
C ASP A 148 8.08 -9.76 -5.84
N GLU A 149 9.09 -9.41 -5.10
CA GLU A 149 9.71 -10.20 -4.01
C GLU A 149 8.76 -10.57 -2.85
N ARG A 150 7.57 -9.99 -2.81
CA ARG A 150 6.61 -10.12 -1.70
C ARG A 150 5.24 -10.65 -2.11
N ILE A 151 5.11 -11.20 -3.30
CA ILE A 151 3.84 -11.75 -3.79
C ILE A 151 3.78 -13.24 -3.45
N GLU A 152 2.74 -13.65 -2.74
CA GLU A 152 2.50 -15.06 -2.40
C GLU A 152 2.16 -15.91 -3.65
N ARG A 153 2.55 -17.20 -3.62
CA ARG A 153 2.45 -18.10 -4.79
C ARG A 153 1.04 -18.33 -5.33
N ASP A 154 0.01 -18.16 -4.48
CA ASP A 154 -1.39 -18.41 -4.84
C ASP A 154 -2.14 -17.14 -5.28
N MET A 155 -1.41 -16.03 -5.50
CA MET A 155 -1.96 -14.77 -5.92
C MET A 155 -1.77 -14.54 -7.42
N ILE A 156 -2.74 -13.88 -8.04
CA ILE A 156 -2.60 -13.37 -9.41
C ILE A 156 -1.95 -12.00 -9.34
N ALA A 157 -0.87 -11.80 -10.10
CA ALA A 157 -0.15 -10.55 -10.18
C ALA A 157 -0.36 -9.89 -11.56
N VAL A 158 -0.73 -8.62 -11.56
CA VAL A 158 -0.87 -7.79 -12.75
C VAL A 158 0.02 -6.56 -12.59
N PRO A 159 0.96 -6.32 -13.51
CA PRO A 159 1.84 -5.15 -13.41
C PRO A 159 1.05 -3.84 -13.39
N ILE A 160 1.46 -2.90 -12.54
CA ILE A 160 0.85 -1.58 -12.39
C ILE A 160 1.93 -0.50 -12.26
N GLY A 161 1.71 0.68 -12.85
CA GLY A 161 2.67 1.78 -12.80
C GLY A 161 3.90 1.56 -13.68
N PRO A 162 5.07 2.11 -13.31
CA PRO A 162 6.29 2.03 -14.10
C PRO A 162 6.81 0.60 -14.22
N ARG A 163 7.42 0.26 -15.37
CA ARG A 163 7.97 -1.08 -15.61
C ARG A 163 9.28 -1.33 -14.88
N ARG A 164 10.07 -0.27 -14.72
CA ARG A 164 11.34 -0.25 -14.00
C ARG A 164 11.38 0.98 -13.12
N GLN A 165 12.04 0.87 -12.02
CA GLN A 165 12.34 1.98 -11.12
C GLN A 165 13.80 1.94 -10.74
N ARG A 166 14.35 3.13 -10.48
CA ARG A 166 15.74 3.30 -10.08
C ARG A 166 15.78 3.84 -8.65
N TYR A 167 16.61 3.22 -7.82
CA TYR A 167 16.93 3.74 -6.51
C TYR A 167 18.24 4.51 -6.61
N VAL A 168 18.19 5.80 -6.39
CA VAL A 168 19.34 6.70 -6.54
C VAL A 168 19.70 7.37 -5.23
N THR A 169 20.95 7.74 -5.08
CA THR A 169 21.45 8.52 -3.94
C THR A 169 21.80 9.93 -4.40
N ALA A 170 21.49 10.90 -3.54
CA ALA A 170 21.73 12.31 -3.85
C ALA A 170 22.04 13.11 -2.58
N ALA A 171 22.68 14.25 -2.75
CA ALA A 171 22.90 15.21 -1.68
C ALA A 171 22.90 16.64 -2.23
N SER A 172 22.77 17.65 -1.36
CA SER A 172 22.91 19.04 -1.80
C SER A 172 24.36 19.36 -2.20
N PRO A 173 24.57 20.28 -3.15
CA PRO A 173 25.92 20.74 -3.51
C PRO A 173 26.72 21.23 -2.30
N ALA A 174 26.07 21.93 -1.36
CA ALA A 174 26.72 22.44 -0.16
C ALA A 174 27.25 21.32 0.75
N TYR A 175 26.48 20.26 0.94
CA TYR A 175 26.92 19.09 1.70
C TYR A 175 28.14 18.42 1.04
N LEU A 176 28.09 18.22 -0.28
CA LEU A 176 29.16 17.58 -1.03
C LEU A 176 30.45 18.43 -1.05
N GLN A 177 30.31 19.76 -1.07
CA GLN A 177 31.45 20.65 -0.97
C GLN A 177 32.14 20.59 0.41
N GLU A 178 31.36 20.44 1.48
CA GLU A 178 31.89 20.36 2.85
C GLU A 178 32.47 18.99 3.18
N ARG A 179 31.79 17.93 2.76
CA ARG A 179 32.05 16.55 3.21
C ARG A 179 32.71 15.66 2.16
N GLY A 180 32.86 16.13 0.94
CA GLY A 180 33.36 15.36 -0.19
C GLY A 180 32.25 14.57 -0.88
N VAL A 181 32.58 14.03 -2.07
CA VAL A 181 31.70 13.22 -2.89
C VAL A 181 32.07 11.75 -2.72
N PRO A 182 31.17 10.89 -2.21
CA PRO A 182 31.42 9.45 -2.15
C PRO A 182 31.70 8.87 -3.54
N GLN A 183 32.74 8.04 -3.66
CA GLN A 183 33.12 7.38 -4.91
C GLN A 183 32.74 5.89 -4.92
N HIS A 184 32.43 5.35 -3.75
CA HIS A 184 32.04 3.96 -3.58
C HIS A 184 30.93 3.85 -2.51
N PRO A 185 29.96 2.90 -2.64
CA PRO A 185 28.88 2.77 -1.65
C PRO A 185 29.33 2.61 -0.20
N ARG A 186 30.50 2.03 0.04
CA ARG A 186 31.06 1.90 1.41
C ARG A 186 31.45 3.24 2.02
N ASP A 187 31.74 4.26 1.22
CA ASP A 187 32.07 5.59 1.72
C ASP A 187 30.87 6.23 2.45
N LEU A 188 29.65 5.78 2.14
CA LEU A 188 28.43 6.22 2.82
C LEU A 188 28.44 5.92 4.33
N LEU A 189 29.26 5.00 4.79
CA LEU A 189 29.43 4.70 6.22
C LEU A 189 30.14 5.82 6.97
N GLU A 190 30.91 6.66 6.28
CA GLU A 190 31.60 7.83 6.82
C GLU A 190 30.82 9.14 6.63
N HIS A 191 29.69 9.06 5.90
CA HIS A 191 28.82 10.21 5.65
C HIS A 191 27.60 10.20 6.57
N SER A 192 27.02 11.40 6.81
CA SER A 192 25.68 11.52 7.40
C SER A 192 24.64 11.16 6.33
N CYS A 193 23.83 10.14 6.59
CA CYS A 193 22.77 9.72 5.68
C CYS A 193 21.40 9.91 6.35
N ILE A 194 20.44 10.33 5.54
CA ILE A 194 19.03 10.49 5.95
C ILE A 194 18.37 9.12 5.78
N ARG A 195 17.87 8.56 6.89
CA ARG A 195 17.39 7.19 6.92
C ARG A 195 15.87 7.12 6.85
N HIS A 196 15.37 6.26 5.98
CA HIS A 196 13.97 5.86 5.99
C HIS A 196 13.73 4.70 6.97
N ARG A 197 12.68 4.82 7.80
CA ARG A 197 12.24 3.75 8.71
C ARG A 197 10.75 3.50 8.53
N PHE A 198 10.41 2.29 8.15
CA PHE A 198 9.02 1.87 8.00
C PHE A 198 8.26 1.87 9.34
N LEU A 199 6.94 1.93 9.30
CA LEU A 199 6.08 1.82 10.50
C LEU A 199 6.27 0.50 11.25
N SER A 200 6.73 -0.55 10.58
CA SER A 200 7.13 -1.82 11.20
C SER A 200 8.35 -1.71 12.12
N GLY A 201 9.04 -0.56 12.09
CA GLY A 201 10.30 -0.34 12.82
C GLY A 201 11.56 -0.72 12.04
N ALA A 202 11.43 -1.42 10.90
CA ALA A 202 12.55 -1.78 10.05
C ALA A 202 13.14 -0.52 9.38
N ALA A 203 14.47 -0.41 9.37
CA ALA A 203 15.18 0.61 8.60
C ALA A 203 15.40 0.10 7.17
N LEU A 204 15.32 1.02 6.20
CA LEU A 204 15.63 0.70 4.81
C LEU A 204 17.13 0.49 4.64
N THR A 205 17.51 -0.66 4.10
CA THR A 205 18.87 -0.95 3.65
C THR A 205 19.01 -0.47 2.21
N TRP A 206 20.09 0.21 1.88
CA TRP A 206 20.34 0.70 0.53
C TRP A 206 21.09 -0.35 -0.25
N GLU A 207 20.57 -0.72 -1.39
CA GLU A 207 21.14 -1.71 -2.29
C GLU A 207 21.78 -1.02 -3.49
N PHE A 208 22.98 -1.46 -3.84
CA PHE A 208 23.77 -0.95 -4.94
C PHE A 208 24.21 -2.08 -5.84
N GLU A 209 24.22 -1.84 -7.15
CA GLU A 209 24.63 -2.83 -8.13
C GLU A 209 25.54 -2.19 -9.18
N ARG A 210 26.65 -2.84 -9.49
CA ARG A 210 27.58 -2.45 -10.58
C ARG A 210 28.27 -3.67 -11.15
N GLY A 211 28.07 -3.94 -12.45
CA GLY A 211 28.77 -5.01 -13.15
C GLY A 211 28.57 -6.40 -12.57
N GLY A 212 27.42 -6.67 -11.94
CA GLY A 212 27.11 -7.93 -11.28
C GLY A 212 27.59 -8.02 -9.82
N GLU A 213 28.28 -7.00 -9.31
CA GLU A 213 28.56 -6.84 -7.87
C GLU A 213 27.39 -6.16 -7.20
N THR A 214 26.88 -6.77 -6.13
CA THR A 214 25.79 -6.21 -5.30
C THR A 214 26.30 -5.89 -3.90
N LEU A 215 25.95 -4.72 -3.38
CA LEU A 215 26.31 -4.26 -2.05
C LEU A 215 25.06 -3.78 -1.31
N ALA A 216 24.91 -4.19 -0.05
CA ALA A 216 23.86 -3.73 0.83
C ALA A 216 24.48 -2.88 1.95
N ILE A 217 24.08 -1.62 2.05
CA ILE A 217 24.60 -0.66 3.04
C ILE A 217 23.46 -0.28 3.98
N SER A 218 23.73 -0.37 5.27
CA SER A 218 22.86 0.18 6.32
C SER A 218 23.45 1.51 6.79
N PRO A 219 23.04 2.64 6.20
CA PRO A 219 23.66 3.92 6.48
C PRO A 219 23.32 4.43 7.87
N SER A 220 24.16 5.35 8.40
CA SER A 220 23.95 6.03 9.68
C SER A 220 23.76 7.54 9.46
N GLY A 221 23.14 8.22 10.43
CA GLY A 221 22.97 9.66 10.38
C GLY A 221 22.00 10.19 11.41
N ALA A 222 21.94 11.51 11.54
CA ALA A 222 21.19 12.19 12.59
C ALA A 222 19.66 12.16 12.38
N LEU A 223 19.19 12.03 11.12
CA LEU A 223 17.77 12.02 10.81
C LEU A 223 17.29 10.62 10.42
N THR A 224 16.21 10.20 11.06
CA THR A 224 15.45 9.00 10.68
C THR A 224 13.99 9.40 10.60
N SER A 225 13.32 9.14 9.47
CA SER A 225 11.93 9.49 9.22
C SER A 225 11.20 8.37 8.48
N ASN A 226 9.89 8.45 8.40
CA ASN A 226 9.03 7.68 7.49
C ASN A 226 8.27 8.61 6.52
N SER A 227 8.66 9.87 6.45
CA SER A 227 8.10 10.86 5.53
C SER A 227 9.17 11.33 4.56
N ILE A 228 8.97 11.00 3.29
CA ILE A 228 9.88 11.42 2.22
C ILE A 228 10.00 12.95 2.12
N GLU A 229 8.95 13.71 2.46
CA GLU A 229 9.00 15.17 2.46
C GLU A 229 10.02 15.70 3.46
N VAL A 230 10.04 15.13 4.65
CA VAL A 230 11.01 15.50 5.71
C VAL A 230 12.42 15.10 5.27
N GLU A 231 12.56 13.92 4.71
CA GLU A 231 13.84 13.37 4.23
C GLU A 231 14.40 14.23 3.09
N LEU A 232 13.57 14.57 2.11
CA LEU A 232 13.93 15.40 0.96
C LEU A 232 14.32 16.83 1.39
N ALA A 233 13.51 17.45 2.25
CA ALA A 233 13.79 18.78 2.79
C ALA A 233 15.13 18.80 3.56
N ALA A 234 15.42 17.76 4.33
CA ALA A 234 16.68 17.63 5.05
C ALA A 234 17.88 17.48 4.10
N ALA A 235 17.74 16.70 3.04
CA ALA A 235 18.79 16.54 2.03
C ALA A 235 19.09 17.86 1.30
N ILE A 236 18.07 18.59 0.88
CA ILE A 236 18.19 19.90 0.25
C ILE A 236 18.83 20.91 1.21
N ALA A 237 18.48 20.86 2.51
CA ALA A 237 19.08 21.70 3.53
C ALA A 237 20.53 21.34 3.89
N GLY A 238 21.11 20.28 3.29
CA GLY A 238 22.51 19.90 3.49
C GLY A 238 22.78 19.07 4.75
N LEU A 239 21.74 18.40 5.32
CA LEU A 239 21.94 17.58 6.52
C LEU A 239 22.57 16.21 6.23
N GLY A 240 22.59 15.78 4.96
CA GLY A 240 23.16 14.49 4.61
C GLY A 240 22.76 13.99 3.23
N ILE A 241 23.15 12.76 2.95
CA ILE A 241 22.83 12.04 1.71
C ILE A 241 21.49 11.35 1.87
N ILE A 242 20.63 11.46 0.85
CA ILE A 242 19.35 10.74 0.75
C ILE A 242 19.47 9.63 -0.29
N GLY A 243 18.84 8.47 -0.01
CA GLY A 243 18.59 7.44 -0.99
C GLY A 243 17.09 7.27 -1.18
N SER A 244 16.60 7.32 -2.40
CA SER A 244 15.18 7.16 -2.72
C SER A 244 14.95 6.81 -4.19
N PHE A 245 13.69 6.59 -4.55
CA PHE A 245 13.27 6.44 -5.94
C PHE A 245 13.59 7.71 -6.73
N GLN A 246 14.14 7.54 -7.92
CA GLN A 246 14.56 8.66 -8.77
C GLN A 246 13.44 9.67 -8.97
N GLU A 247 12.22 9.21 -9.21
CA GLU A 247 11.04 10.06 -9.46
C GLU A 247 10.72 11.00 -8.29
N LEU A 248 11.05 10.63 -7.06
CA LEU A 248 10.87 11.49 -5.89
C LEU A 248 11.94 12.55 -5.77
N LEU A 249 13.15 12.25 -6.23
CA LEU A 249 14.29 13.18 -6.18
C LEU A 249 14.35 14.09 -7.40
N GLU A 250 13.65 13.75 -8.48
CA GLU A 250 13.66 14.49 -9.76
C GLU A 250 13.44 16.00 -9.63
N PRO A 251 12.48 16.50 -8.82
CA PRO A 251 12.33 17.96 -8.65
C PRO A 251 13.57 18.63 -8.05
N GLY A 252 14.22 17.97 -7.10
CA GLY A 252 15.46 18.46 -6.48
C GLY A 252 16.68 18.35 -7.42
N LEU A 253 16.75 17.27 -8.17
CA LEU A 253 17.81 17.05 -9.18
C LEU A 253 17.65 18.05 -10.33
N GLY A 254 16.46 18.18 -10.90
CA GLY A 254 16.17 19.09 -12.01
C GLY A 254 16.36 20.58 -11.67
N SER A 255 16.15 20.97 -10.40
CA SER A 255 16.39 22.33 -9.92
C SER A 255 17.84 22.59 -9.49
N GLY A 256 18.69 21.56 -9.45
CA GLY A 256 20.07 21.65 -8.95
C GLY A 256 20.20 21.78 -7.42
N GLN A 257 19.10 21.64 -6.68
CA GLN A 257 19.13 21.60 -5.22
C GLN A 257 19.75 20.29 -4.69
N LEU A 258 19.69 19.24 -5.48
CA LEU A 258 20.36 17.97 -5.25
C LEU A 258 21.24 17.62 -6.45
N VAL A 259 22.30 16.88 -6.17
CA VAL A 259 23.19 16.28 -7.17
C VAL A 259 23.19 14.77 -6.92
N ALA A 260 22.94 13.99 -7.97
CA ALA A 260 23.06 12.54 -7.90
C ALA A 260 24.52 12.12 -7.69
N ILE A 261 24.71 11.08 -6.91
CA ILE A 261 26.03 10.50 -6.60
C ILE A 261 25.97 8.99 -6.75
N LEU A 262 27.10 8.36 -6.99
CA LEU A 262 27.19 6.89 -7.19
C LEU A 262 26.33 6.39 -8.35
N ASP A 263 26.19 7.17 -9.42
CA ASP A 263 25.34 6.84 -10.58
C ASP A 263 25.73 5.55 -11.30
N ASP A 264 26.99 5.13 -11.17
CA ASP A 264 27.50 3.87 -11.70
C ASP A 264 27.16 2.65 -10.81
N TRP A 265 26.54 2.88 -9.65
CA TRP A 265 26.09 1.88 -8.67
C TRP A 265 24.57 1.85 -8.51
N VAL A 266 23.81 2.38 -9.45
CA VAL A 266 22.36 2.44 -9.34
C VAL A 266 21.73 1.07 -9.42
N SER A 267 20.90 0.73 -8.44
CA SER A 267 20.05 -0.47 -8.47
C SER A 267 18.78 -0.18 -9.28
N GLU A 268 18.55 -1.00 -10.30
CA GLU A 268 17.29 -1.01 -11.06
C GLU A 268 16.49 -2.27 -10.71
N PHE A 269 15.21 -2.11 -10.50
CA PHE A 269 14.33 -3.22 -10.17
C PHE A 269 13.00 -3.15 -10.92
N SER A 270 12.30 -4.28 -10.98
CA SER A 270 10.98 -4.36 -11.61
C SER A 270 9.98 -3.46 -10.91
N GLY A 271 9.06 -2.89 -11.69
CA GLY A 271 7.97 -2.10 -11.15
C GLY A 271 6.99 -2.94 -10.32
N PRO A 272 6.05 -2.28 -9.65
CA PRO A 272 5.11 -2.95 -8.75
C PRO A 272 4.02 -3.72 -9.50
N TYR A 273 3.36 -4.60 -8.75
CA TYR A 273 2.25 -5.41 -9.21
C TYR A 273 1.01 -5.19 -8.35
N LEU A 274 -0.14 -5.11 -9.00
CA LEU A 274 -1.42 -5.35 -8.35
C LEU A 274 -1.56 -6.85 -8.15
N TYR A 275 -1.77 -7.29 -6.92
CA TYR A 275 -1.96 -8.71 -6.60
C TYR A 275 -3.30 -8.93 -5.89
N TYR A 276 -3.96 -10.01 -6.21
CA TYR A 276 -5.25 -10.40 -5.68
C TYR A 276 -5.43 -11.92 -5.74
N ALA A 277 -6.33 -12.45 -4.92
CA ALA A 277 -6.58 -13.89 -4.91
C ALA A 277 -7.18 -14.37 -6.23
N GLY A 278 -6.67 -15.48 -6.73
CA GLY A 278 -7.22 -16.22 -7.86
C GLY A 278 -8.57 -16.85 -7.51
N ARG A 279 -9.64 -16.06 -7.41
CA ARG A 279 -10.98 -16.54 -7.07
C ARG A 279 -11.80 -16.86 -8.31
N ARG A 280 -12.67 -17.87 -8.18
CA ARG A 280 -13.62 -18.24 -9.24
C ARG A 280 -14.58 -17.09 -9.62
N HIS A 281 -14.83 -16.16 -8.69
CA HIS A 281 -15.69 -14.99 -8.88
C HIS A 281 -14.97 -13.72 -8.41
N MET A 282 -14.45 -12.96 -9.37
CA MET A 282 -13.84 -11.66 -9.12
C MET A 282 -14.93 -10.58 -8.99
N PRO A 283 -14.93 -9.73 -7.96
CA PRO A 283 -15.86 -8.60 -7.84
C PRO A 283 -15.81 -7.70 -9.09
N ALA A 284 -16.97 -7.18 -9.52
CA ALA A 284 -17.07 -6.35 -10.72
C ALA A 284 -16.14 -5.11 -10.69
N PRO A 285 -15.99 -4.35 -9.56
CA PRO A 285 -15.05 -3.24 -9.48
C PRO A 285 -13.59 -3.67 -9.66
N LEU A 286 -13.17 -4.80 -9.07
CA LEU A 286 -11.81 -5.32 -9.22
C LEU A 286 -11.56 -5.78 -10.66
N ARG A 287 -12.52 -6.45 -11.29
CA ARG A 287 -12.43 -6.85 -12.69
C ARG A 287 -12.26 -5.63 -13.60
N ALA A 288 -13.10 -4.61 -13.40
CA ALA A 288 -13.01 -3.36 -14.17
C ALA A 288 -11.63 -2.71 -14.01
N PHE A 289 -11.07 -2.71 -12.81
CA PHE A 289 -9.74 -2.16 -12.55
C PHE A 289 -8.63 -2.96 -13.24
N VAL A 290 -8.67 -4.28 -13.14
CA VAL A 290 -7.71 -5.17 -13.80
C VAL A 290 -7.77 -5.02 -15.32
N ASP A 291 -8.97 -4.96 -15.90
CA ASP A 291 -9.15 -4.80 -17.34
C ASP A 291 -8.70 -3.40 -17.80
N PHE A 292 -8.98 -2.38 -17.02
CA PHE A 292 -8.46 -1.03 -17.23
C PHE A 292 -6.93 -1.02 -17.26
N LEU A 293 -6.25 -1.63 -16.28
CA LEU A 293 -4.79 -1.70 -16.25
C LEU A 293 -4.20 -2.43 -17.45
N LYS A 294 -4.84 -3.52 -17.90
CA LYS A 294 -4.42 -4.25 -19.11
C LYS A 294 -4.54 -3.39 -20.37
N LEU A 295 -5.65 -2.66 -20.53
CA LEU A 295 -5.88 -1.75 -21.67
C LEU A 295 -4.89 -0.58 -21.67
N GLU A 296 -4.65 0.04 -20.51
CA GLU A 296 -3.66 1.10 -20.36
C GLU A 296 -2.26 0.64 -20.77
N ARG A 297 -1.91 -0.57 -20.40
CA ARG A 297 -0.63 -1.17 -20.73
C ARG A 297 -0.45 -1.46 -22.22
N GLN A 298 -1.54 -1.79 -22.92
CA GLN A 298 -1.54 -1.96 -24.37
C GLN A 298 -1.46 -0.63 -25.13
N ARG A 299 -1.99 0.45 -24.54
CA ARG A 299 -1.99 1.80 -25.10
C ARG A 299 -0.72 2.58 -24.82
N ALA A 300 -0.02 2.26 -23.72
CA ALA A 300 1.29 2.86 -23.47
C ALA A 300 2.25 2.38 -24.57
N PRO A 301 2.73 3.27 -25.47
CA PRO A 301 3.82 2.90 -26.34
C PRO A 301 4.95 2.39 -25.46
N SER A 302 5.65 1.35 -25.94
CA SER A 302 6.91 0.94 -25.35
C SER A 302 7.82 2.17 -25.31
N TYR A 303 7.74 2.97 -24.27
CA TYR A 303 8.79 3.92 -23.95
C TYR A 303 9.95 3.04 -23.55
N ALA A 304 10.57 2.69 -24.57
CA ALA A 304 11.93 2.74 -25.03
C ALA A 304 12.91 2.70 -23.84
N LEU A 305 13.54 1.61 -23.77
CA LEU A 305 14.99 1.45 -23.93
C LEU A 305 15.64 2.81 -24.29
N GLY A 306 16.17 3.51 -23.32
CA GLY A 306 17.03 4.66 -23.39
C GLY A 306 17.75 4.75 -22.07
#